data_25926df7e67ad9ac0f27e6394b91d75f
#
_entry.id   25926df7e67ad9ac0f27e6394b91d75f
#
_cell.length_a   1.000
_cell.length_b   1.000
_cell.length_c   1.000
_cell.angle_alpha   90.00
_cell.angle_beta   90.00
_cell.angle_gamma   90.00
#
_symmetry.space_group_name_H-M   'P 1'
#
loop_
_entity.id
_entity.type
_entity.pdbx_description
1 polymer ?
#
loop_
_entity_poly.entity_id
_entity_poly.type
_entity_poly.pdbx_seq_one_letter_code
_entity_poly.pdbx_strand_id
1 'polypeptide(L)'
;MKDWAEGRACRPVFPLRISIEADSLQDHESQHLLRTTQHALDDLNDFSAHHLRLQISPPANGSVAVDGQSTGGEGEEVALIIRLLPGTETKADLQAYAPILDVYYTPNQVPSSSSSTSSLATYIANTLRDMFAEEQAMIAYLLSTSSSPPERIPKALAPEVAESLAKWTTRSIKYSRTYHLTFSLFTPTATPSSWEIEKALEDHMKPLLESFSPISNFTIDTQVQLYAQPGVSGAILKKQDLSAFINAAEWPLSPSIGGHPTINFLIYIGDMSVEGGGTSWLIPQWGGVIIQPDITDLRPAILTFSNQLMSLLGAPSSHSLPLRLNTLIRVRSAGLLLKASGTMGSLARLTVALPSISIPQSVADGVATTLFHLGKACDGLGGIEGLENARIAEEAAEKAFFEKSMVGQVYFPDEHKVAVYLPLLGPVGVPLVMGVVKEVKAWRKRRRGL
;
A
#
# COMPACT_ATOMS: atom_id res chain seq x y z
N MET A 1 -17.49 -16.49 1.37
CA MET A 1 -16.13 -16.64 0.84
C MET A 1 -16.08 -16.57 -0.69
N LYS A 2 -16.78 -17.43 -1.44
CA LYS A 2 -16.76 -17.41 -2.91
C LYS A 2 -17.18 -16.05 -3.50
N ASP A 3 -18.25 -15.47 -3.00
CA ASP A 3 -18.74 -14.17 -3.50
C ASP A 3 -17.74 -13.03 -3.30
N TRP A 4 -16.96 -13.08 -2.22
CA TRP A 4 -15.85 -12.15 -2.00
C TRP A 4 -14.71 -12.37 -2.99
N ALA A 5 -14.30 -13.62 -3.19
CA ALA A 5 -13.24 -13.96 -4.12
C ALA A 5 -13.55 -13.62 -5.58
N GLU A 6 -14.83 -13.66 -5.93
CA GLU A 6 -15.34 -13.38 -7.29
C GLU A 6 -15.79 -11.91 -7.45
N GLY A 7 -15.56 -11.07 -6.45
CA GLY A 7 -15.92 -9.65 -6.48
C GLY A 7 -17.42 -9.36 -6.46
N ARG A 8 -18.26 -10.37 -6.16
CA ARG A 8 -19.73 -10.19 -6.10
C ARG A 8 -20.22 -9.58 -4.79
N ALA A 9 -19.50 -9.84 -3.69
CA ALA A 9 -19.87 -9.33 -2.37
C ALA A 9 -19.52 -7.87 -2.15
N CYS A 10 -18.48 -7.38 -2.84
CA CYS A 10 -18.06 -6.00 -2.80
C CYS A 10 -17.61 -5.55 -4.19
N ARG A 11 -18.11 -4.40 -4.63
CA ARG A 11 -17.55 -3.67 -5.76
C ARG A 11 -16.79 -2.50 -5.17
N PRO A 12 -15.44 -2.52 -5.16
CA PRO A 12 -14.66 -1.42 -4.61
C PRO A 12 -14.97 -0.14 -5.36
N VAL A 13 -15.52 0.84 -4.67
CA VAL A 13 -15.79 2.18 -5.19
C VAL A 13 -15.15 3.19 -4.25
N PHE A 14 -14.42 4.14 -4.82
CA PHE A 14 -13.73 5.20 -4.10
C PHE A 14 -14.41 6.54 -4.41
N PRO A 15 -15.44 6.93 -3.66
CA PRO A 15 -16.05 8.24 -3.78
C PRO A 15 -15.14 9.27 -3.12
N LEU A 16 -14.54 10.14 -3.92
CA LEU A 16 -13.68 11.22 -3.46
C LEU A 16 -14.49 12.51 -3.44
N ARG A 17 -14.69 13.04 -2.25
CA ARG A 17 -15.39 14.32 -2.08
C ARG A 17 -14.42 15.47 -2.24
N ILE A 18 -14.77 16.40 -3.10
CA ILE A 18 -14.01 17.61 -3.39
C ILE A 18 -14.90 18.80 -3.07
N SER A 19 -14.46 19.65 -2.17
CA SER A 19 -15.19 20.84 -1.77
C SER A 19 -14.75 22.04 -2.58
N ILE A 20 -15.69 22.86 -3.05
CA ILE A 20 -15.41 24.10 -3.78
C ILE A 20 -15.77 25.28 -2.88
N GLU A 21 -14.79 26.11 -2.58
CA GLU A 21 -14.91 27.40 -1.92
C GLU A 21 -14.99 28.48 -3.01
N ALA A 22 -16.16 29.11 -3.14
CA ALA A 22 -16.46 30.07 -4.21
C ALA A 22 -16.97 31.39 -3.65
N ASP A 23 -16.33 31.92 -2.61
CA ASP A 23 -16.74 33.13 -1.89
C ASP A 23 -16.83 34.39 -2.79
N SER A 24 -16.12 34.36 -3.91
CA SER A 24 -16.12 35.44 -4.90
C SER A 24 -17.27 35.39 -5.92
N LEU A 25 -18.05 34.29 -5.92
CA LEU A 25 -19.19 34.08 -6.83
C LEU A 25 -20.51 34.18 -6.07
N GLN A 26 -21.58 34.54 -6.83
CA GLN A 26 -22.93 34.47 -6.28
C GLN A 26 -23.38 33.00 -6.14
N ASP A 27 -24.28 32.70 -5.20
CA ASP A 27 -24.74 31.35 -4.93
C ASP A 27 -25.24 30.58 -6.17
N HIS A 28 -25.97 31.28 -7.04
CA HIS A 28 -26.49 30.69 -8.27
C HIS A 28 -25.38 30.37 -9.30
N GLU A 29 -24.34 31.21 -9.37
CA GLU A 29 -23.19 31.03 -10.27
C GLU A 29 -22.31 29.86 -9.76
N SER A 30 -22.07 29.80 -8.46
CA SER A 30 -21.32 28.72 -7.84
C SER A 30 -21.98 27.35 -7.99
N GLN A 31 -23.33 27.28 -7.80
CA GLN A 31 -24.10 26.07 -8.04
C GLN A 31 -24.13 25.66 -9.52
N HIS A 32 -24.21 26.64 -10.44
CA HIS A 32 -24.18 26.36 -11.86
C HIS A 32 -22.79 25.88 -12.31
N LEU A 33 -21.73 26.53 -11.84
CA LEU A 33 -20.35 26.08 -12.07
C LEU A 33 -20.13 24.66 -11.53
N LEU A 34 -20.60 24.36 -10.33
CA LEU A 34 -20.49 23.01 -9.74
C LEU A 34 -21.15 21.96 -10.65
N ARG A 35 -22.38 22.19 -11.11
CA ARG A 35 -23.11 21.26 -12.00
C ARG A 35 -22.38 21.03 -13.31
N THR A 36 -21.94 22.12 -13.96
CA THR A 36 -21.20 22.03 -15.23
C THR A 36 -19.85 21.35 -15.08
N THR A 37 -19.15 21.60 -13.97
CA THR A 37 -17.89 20.92 -13.67
C THR A 37 -18.09 19.44 -13.37
N GLN A 38 -19.11 19.08 -12.57
CA GLN A 38 -19.44 17.68 -12.29
C GLN A 38 -19.79 16.92 -13.59
N HIS A 39 -20.59 17.53 -14.47
CA HIS A 39 -20.91 16.93 -15.75
C HIS A 39 -19.66 16.69 -16.61
N ALA A 40 -18.78 17.70 -16.70
CA ALA A 40 -17.53 17.57 -17.42
C ALA A 40 -16.61 16.48 -16.83
N LEU A 41 -16.58 16.32 -15.49
CA LEU A 41 -15.86 15.24 -14.83
C LEU A 41 -16.45 13.86 -15.12
N ASP A 42 -17.78 13.74 -15.08
CA ASP A 42 -18.46 12.47 -15.34
C ASP A 42 -18.25 12.04 -16.81
N ASP A 43 -18.21 12.98 -17.76
CA ASP A 43 -17.89 12.72 -19.17
C ASP A 43 -16.42 12.27 -19.38
N LEU A 44 -15.50 12.74 -18.55
CA LEU A 44 -14.09 12.37 -18.60
C LEU A 44 -13.77 11.07 -17.85
N ASN A 45 -14.69 10.56 -17.03
CA ASN A 45 -14.45 9.39 -16.17
C ASN A 45 -14.69 8.08 -16.92
N ASP A 46 -13.61 7.44 -17.34
CA ASP A 46 -13.63 6.13 -17.99
C ASP A 46 -13.57 4.94 -16.99
N PHE A 47 -13.49 5.20 -15.68
CA PHE A 47 -13.26 4.17 -14.66
C PHE A 47 -14.27 4.24 -13.52
N SER A 48 -15.18 3.27 -13.50
CA SER A 48 -16.34 3.26 -12.59
C SER A 48 -16.03 3.04 -11.10
N ALA A 49 -14.82 2.64 -10.76
CA ALA A 49 -14.43 2.45 -9.36
C ALA A 49 -13.92 3.71 -8.67
N HIS A 50 -13.59 4.76 -9.40
CA HIS A 50 -13.03 6.01 -8.88
C HIS A 50 -13.92 7.18 -9.28
N HIS A 51 -14.62 7.78 -8.32
CA HIS A 51 -15.59 8.84 -8.53
C HIS A 51 -15.21 10.11 -7.81
N LEU A 52 -14.98 11.18 -8.57
CA LEU A 52 -14.82 12.52 -8.03
C LEU A 52 -16.19 13.17 -7.86
N ARG A 53 -16.54 13.56 -6.64
CA ARG A 53 -17.83 14.18 -6.30
C ARG A 53 -17.62 15.57 -5.75
N LEU A 54 -18.11 16.56 -6.49
CA LEU A 54 -18.01 17.96 -6.13
C LEU A 54 -19.15 18.38 -5.19
N GLN A 55 -18.82 19.20 -4.21
CA GLN A 55 -19.78 19.87 -3.33
C GLN A 55 -19.33 21.30 -3.08
N ILE A 56 -20.27 22.21 -2.79
CA ILE A 56 -19.93 23.57 -2.35
C ILE A 56 -19.69 23.54 -0.86
N SER A 57 -18.60 24.15 -0.42
CA SER A 57 -18.36 24.43 1.01
C SER A 57 -19.43 25.39 1.52
N PRO A 58 -20.04 25.16 2.68
CA PRO A 58 -20.85 26.17 3.32
C PRO A 58 -19.97 27.41 3.59
N PRO A 59 -20.47 28.65 3.45
CA PRO A 59 -19.71 29.85 3.68
C PRO A 59 -19.12 29.83 5.10
N ALA A 60 -17.84 30.17 5.22
CA ALA A 60 -17.09 30.18 6.47
C ALA A 60 -17.57 31.30 7.43
N ASN A 61 -18.77 31.20 7.96
CA ASN A 61 -19.22 32.03 9.05
C ASN A 61 -18.75 31.42 10.38
N GLY A 62 -17.56 31.80 10.81
CA GLY A 62 -17.06 31.64 12.17
C GLY A 62 -16.05 30.53 12.37
N SER A 63 -14.81 30.94 12.63
CA SER A 63 -13.69 30.20 13.21
C SER A 63 -13.11 29.02 12.41
N VAL A 64 -12.05 29.34 11.69
CA VAL A 64 -11.06 28.38 11.20
C VAL A 64 -10.43 27.73 12.44
N ALA A 65 -10.78 26.47 12.71
CA ALA A 65 -9.98 25.64 13.58
C ALA A 65 -8.71 25.25 12.79
N VAL A 66 -7.57 25.71 13.27
CA VAL A 66 -6.22 25.44 12.73
C VAL A 66 -5.78 23.98 12.99
N ASP A 67 -6.62 23.17 13.55
CA ASP A 67 -6.43 21.72 13.69
C ASP A 67 -7.22 21.02 12.59
N GLY A 68 -6.53 20.21 11.78
CA GLY A 68 -7.01 19.51 10.57
C GLY A 68 -8.21 18.56 10.74
N GLN A 69 -9.23 18.99 11.50
CA GLN A 69 -10.53 18.36 11.61
C GLN A 69 -11.58 19.25 10.96
N SER A 70 -11.93 18.93 9.73
CA SER A 70 -13.07 19.52 9.04
C SER A 70 -14.38 19.13 9.74
N THR A 71 -15.07 20.09 10.34
CA THR A 71 -16.44 19.97 10.83
C THR A 71 -17.43 19.99 9.67
N GLY A 72 -17.47 18.90 8.91
CA GLY A 72 -18.59 18.53 8.07
C GLY A 72 -19.25 17.30 8.70
N GLY A 73 -20.58 17.20 8.69
CA GLY A 73 -21.36 16.22 9.45
C GLY A 73 -20.76 14.81 9.52
N GLU A 74 -20.95 14.17 10.65
CA GLU A 74 -20.39 12.89 11.09
C GLU A 74 -19.86 11.98 9.96
N GLY A 75 -18.52 11.90 9.81
CA GLY A 75 -17.85 10.76 9.20
C GLY A 75 -17.29 10.88 7.79
N GLU A 76 -17.40 12.03 7.07
CA GLU A 76 -16.97 12.07 5.68
C GLU A 76 -15.83 13.06 5.40
N GLU A 77 -14.65 12.51 5.20
CA GLU A 77 -13.40 13.25 4.93
C GLU A 77 -13.41 13.88 3.53
N VAL A 78 -13.15 15.20 3.43
CA VAL A 78 -12.97 15.92 2.16
C VAL A 78 -11.56 15.62 1.63
N ALA A 79 -11.47 15.06 0.42
CA ALA A 79 -10.19 14.68 -0.17
C ALA A 79 -9.40 15.89 -0.69
N LEU A 80 -10.08 16.94 -1.17
CA LEU A 80 -9.48 18.13 -1.74
C LEU A 80 -10.43 19.33 -1.59
N ILE A 81 -9.86 20.50 -1.30
CA ILE A 81 -10.58 21.78 -1.30
C ILE A 81 -10.09 22.59 -2.51
N ILE A 82 -11.00 23.05 -3.34
CA ILE A 82 -10.73 23.96 -4.45
C ILE A 82 -11.15 25.36 -4.02
N ARG A 83 -10.22 26.30 -3.98
CA ARG A 83 -10.53 27.72 -3.74
C ARG A 83 -10.52 28.48 -5.06
N LEU A 84 -11.62 29.11 -5.37
CA LEU A 84 -11.76 29.94 -6.56
C LEU A 84 -11.35 31.38 -6.24
N LEU A 85 -10.30 31.84 -6.90
CA LEU A 85 -9.71 33.16 -6.70
C LEU A 85 -9.78 33.96 -8.00
N PRO A 86 -10.35 35.20 -7.99
CA PRO A 86 -10.28 36.04 -9.17
C PRO A 86 -8.84 36.41 -9.51
N GLY A 87 -8.50 36.32 -10.79
CA GLY A 87 -7.15 36.57 -11.29
C GLY A 87 -7.15 37.16 -12.70
N THR A 88 -5.98 37.41 -13.23
CA THR A 88 -5.74 37.91 -14.60
C THR A 88 -5.54 36.76 -15.59
N GLU A 89 -5.13 35.59 -15.11
CA GLU A 89 -4.85 34.40 -15.91
C GLU A 89 -5.46 33.16 -15.23
N THR A 90 -5.81 32.17 -16.04
CA THR A 90 -6.30 30.88 -15.52
C THR A 90 -5.12 30.01 -15.16
N LYS A 91 -4.99 29.73 -13.89
CA LYS A 91 -3.92 28.84 -13.38
C LYS A 91 -4.42 28.09 -12.16
N ALA A 92 -3.87 26.91 -11.93
CA ALA A 92 -4.11 26.11 -10.74
C ALA A 92 -2.78 25.93 -9.97
N ASP A 93 -2.83 26.12 -8.66
CA ASP A 93 -1.66 26.04 -7.78
C ASP A 93 -2.02 25.18 -6.56
N LEU A 94 -1.37 24.03 -6.44
CA LEU A 94 -1.63 23.09 -5.36
C LEU A 94 -0.68 23.35 -4.19
N GLN A 95 -1.27 23.53 -2.99
CA GLN A 95 -0.47 23.76 -1.80
C GLN A 95 0.32 22.50 -1.37
N ALA A 96 1.61 22.68 -1.05
CA ALA A 96 2.51 21.58 -0.75
C ALA A 96 2.13 20.78 0.52
N TYR A 97 1.57 21.43 1.53
CA TYR A 97 1.30 20.84 2.85
C TYR A 97 -0.18 20.84 3.24
N ALA A 98 -1.06 21.25 2.34
CA ALA A 98 -2.50 21.22 2.54
C ALA A 98 -3.19 20.63 1.31
N PRO A 99 -4.32 19.94 1.45
CA PRO A 99 -5.09 19.42 0.33
C PRO A 99 -5.96 20.54 -0.27
N ILE A 100 -5.32 21.64 -0.67
CA ILE A 100 -5.98 22.86 -1.18
C ILE A 100 -5.41 23.18 -2.56
N LEU A 101 -6.31 23.30 -3.54
CA LEU A 101 -6.04 23.71 -4.90
C LEU A 101 -6.56 25.13 -5.11
N ASP A 102 -5.65 26.08 -5.25
CA ASP A 102 -5.99 27.47 -5.58
C ASP A 102 -6.17 27.59 -7.10
N VAL A 103 -7.39 27.84 -7.54
CA VAL A 103 -7.73 28.02 -8.97
C VAL A 103 -8.02 29.49 -9.23
N TYR A 104 -7.14 30.12 -9.99
CA TYR A 104 -7.29 31.49 -10.44
C TYR A 104 -8.13 31.52 -11.73
N TYR A 105 -9.08 32.43 -11.82
CA TYR A 105 -9.96 32.54 -12.97
C TYR A 105 -10.22 34.01 -13.36
N THR A 106 -10.55 34.25 -14.63
CA THR A 106 -10.98 35.57 -15.10
C THR A 106 -12.51 35.64 -15.09
N PRO A 107 -13.13 36.81 -14.78
CA PRO A 107 -14.61 36.95 -14.67
C PRO A 107 -15.40 36.49 -15.89
N ASN A 108 -14.83 36.61 -17.09
CA ASN A 108 -15.45 36.16 -18.33
C ASN A 108 -15.52 34.63 -18.51
N GLN A 109 -14.90 33.85 -17.64
CA GLN A 109 -14.91 32.38 -17.67
C GLN A 109 -16.01 31.76 -16.80
N VAL A 110 -16.62 32.57 -15.92
CA VAL A 110 -17.74 32.13 -15.11
C VAL A 110 -18.93 31.83 -16.02
N PRO A 111 -19.57 30.64 -15.90
CA PRO A 111 -20.67 30.30 -16.80
C PRO A 111 -21.88 31.21 -16.58
N SER A 112 -22.44 31.73 -17.66
CA SER A 112 -23.75 32.38 -17.58
C SER A 112 -24.82 31.33 -17.23
N SER A 113 -25.89 31.73 -16.57
CA SER A 113 -26.96 30.83 -16.10
C SER A 113 -27.63 29.99 -17.20
N SER A 114 -27.43 30.35 -18.46
CA SER A 114 -27.99 29.66 -19.63
C SER A 114 -27.00 28.78 -20.39
N SER A 115 -25.69 28.78 -20.03
CA SER A 115 -24.69 28.01 -20.75
C SER A 115 -24.59 26.58 -20.22
N SER A 116 -24.56 25.59 -21.11
CA SER A 116 -24.35 24.19 -20.78
C SER A 116 -22.86 23.83 -20.59
N THR A 117 -21.95 24.71 -20.99
CA THR A 117 -20.49 24.52 -20.93
C THR A 117 -19.81 25.78 -20.40
N SER A 118 -18.68 25.62 -19.74
CA SER A 118 -17.84 26.69 -19.23
C SER A 118 -16.39 26.35 -19.41
N SER A 119 -15.60 27.32 -19.87
CA SER A 119 -14.15 27.15 -19.99
C SER A 119 -13.49 26.89 -18.61
N LEU A 120 -14.00 27.57 -17.57
CA LEU A 120 -13.53 27.33 -16.20
C LEU A 120 -13.90 25.93 -15.71
N ALA A 121 -15.15 25.46 -15.94
CA ALA A 121 -15.58 24.12 -15.59
C ALA A 121 -14.73 23.03 -16.27
N THR A 122 -14.47 23.19 -17.56
CA THR A 122 -13.62 22.27 -18.32
C THR A 122 -12.18 22.30 -17.82
N TYR A 123 -11.66 23.47 -17.47
CA TYR A 123 -10.31 23.60 -16.91
C TYR A 123 -10.19 22.87 -15.57
N ILE A 124 -11.14 23.10 -14.64
CA ILE A 124 -11.16 22.42 -13.34
C ILE A 124 -11.28 20.91 -13.52
N ALA A 125 -12.20 20.44 -14.39
CA ALA A 125 -12.39 19.02 -14.64
C ALA A 125 -11.12 18.33 -15.17
N ASN A 126 -10.43 18.95 -16.14
CA ASN A 126 -9.17 18.42 -16.66
C ASN A 126 -8.06 18.42 -15.58
N THR A 127 -7.93 19.50 -14.83
CA THR A 127 -6.95 19.59 -13.73
C THR A 127 -7.17 18.48 -12.69
N LEU A 128 -8.40 18.23 -12.29
CA LEU A 128 -8.74 17.16 -11.35
C LEU A 128 -8.48 15.77 -11.94
N ARG A 129 -8.88 15.53 -13.19
CA ARG A 129 -8.58 14.26 -13.88
C ARG A 129 -7.07 13.98 -13.89
N ASP A 130 -6.27 14.95 -14.28
CA ASP A 130 -4.82 14.80 -14.39
C ASP A 130 -4.18 14.62 -12.99
N MET A 131 -4.70 15.32 -11.99
CA MET A 131 -4.26 15.21 -10.60
C MET A 131 -4.49 13.80 -10.03
N PHE A 132 -5.63 13.17 -10.30
CA PHE A 132 -5.95 11.84 -9.77
C PHE A 132 -5.63 10.69 -10.73
N ALA A 133 -4.99 10.96 -11.88
CA ALA A 133 -4.71 9.96 -12.91
C ALA A 133 -3.78 8.83 -12.41
N GLU A 134 -2.75 9.16 -11.61
CA GLU A 134 -1.86 8.15 -11.03
C GLU A 134 -2.61 7.22 -10.06
N GLU A 135 -3.43 7.78 -9.17
CA GLU A 135 -4.24 7.01 -8.23
C GLU A 135 -5.22 6.09 -8.95
N GLN A 136 -5.93 6.64 -9.95
CA GLN A 136 -6.86 5.88 -10.79
C GLN A 136 -6.15 4.69 -11.47
N ALA A 137 -4.95 4.92 -12.01
CA ALA A 137 -4.17 3.87 -12.65
C ALA A 137 -3.71 2.77 -11.66
N MET A 138 -3.28 3.15 -10.45
CA MET A 138 -2.89 2.22 -9.40
C MET A 138 -4.06 1.33 -8.96
N ILE A 139 -5.23 1.93 -8.70
CA ILE A 139 -6.44 1.20 -8.31
C ILE A 139 -6.91 0.29 -9.45
N ALA A 140 -6.94 0.79 -10.69
CA ALA A 140 -7.31 0.01 -11.86
C ALA A 140 -6.38 -1.21 -12.06
N TYR A 141 -5.08 -1.03 -11.87
CA TYR A 141 -4.10 -2.11 -11.91
C TYR A 141 -4.39 -3.18 -10.85
N LEU A 142 -4.62 -2.78 -9.59
CA LEU A 142 -4.95 -3.72 -8.50
C LEU A 142 -6.22 -4.51 -8.81
N LEU A 143 -7.28 -3.86 -9.27
CA LEU A 143 -8.54 -4.51 -9.62
C LEU A 143 -8.38 -5.46 -10.81
N SER A 144 -7.61 -5.07 -11.83
CA SER A 144 -7.36 -5.91 -13.00
C SER A 144 -6.55 -7.17 -12.70
N THR A 145 -5.61 -7.10 -11.75
CA THR A 145 -4.75 -8.23 -11.39
C THR A 145 -5.41 -9.20 -10.41
N SER A 146 -6.44 -8.77 -9.69
CA SER A 146 -7.13 -9.57 -8.67
C SER A 146 -8.41 -10.24 -9.16
N SER A 147 -9.03 -9.76 -10.25
CA SER A 147 -10.27 -10.30 -10.81
C SER A 147 -10.01 -11.44 -11.80
N SER A 148 -10.89 -12.45 -11.76
CA SER A 148 -10.88 -13.56 -12.71
C SER A 148 -12.27 -13.68 -13.39
N PRO A 149 -12.46 -13.31 -14.65
CA PRO A 149 -11.46 -12.80 -15.62
C PRO A 149 -11.02 -11.38 -15.28
N PRO A 150 -9.79 -10.99 -15.69
CA PRO A 150 -9.28 -9.65 -15.42
C PRO A 150 -10.20 -8.58 -16.01
N GLU A 151 -10.59 -7.62 -15.18
CA GLU A 151 -11.35 -6.46 -15.64
C GLU A 151 -10.50 -5.68 -16.65
N ARG A 152 -11.13 -5.11 -17.67
CA ARG A 152 -10.38 -4.43 -18.72
C ARG A 152 -9.62 -3.24 -18.14
N ILE A 153 -8.31 -3.24 -18.31
CA ILE A 153 -7.48 -2.06 -18.03
C ILE A 153 -8.04 -0.88 -18.85
N PRO A 154 -8.17 0.32 -18.26
CA PRO A 154 -8.59 1.50 -18.98
C PRO A 154 -7.81 1.69 -20.28
N LYS A 155 -8.45 2.27 -21.29
CA LYS A 155 -7.84 2.66 -22.57
C LYS A 155 -6.50 3.34 -22.33
N ALA A 156 -5.59 3.23 -23.31
CA ALA A 156 -4.21 3.68 -23.25
C ALA A 156 -3.92 4.81 -22.27
N LEU A 157 -3.21 4.49 -21.18
CA LEU A 157 -2.76 5.46 -20.19
C LEU A 157 -1.86 6.51 -20.86
N ALA A 158 -1.94 7.75 -20.40
CA ALA A 158 -0.95 8.76 -20.80
C ALA A 158 0.47 8.25 -20.50
N PRO A 159 1.46 8.53 -21.36
CA PRO A 159 2.82 7.97 -21.20
C PRO A 159 3.43 8.22 -19.82
N GLU A 160 3.20 9.39 -19.23
CA GLU A 160 3.66 9.76 -17.91
C GLU A 160 3.03 8.92 -16.79
N VAL A 161 1.71 8.67 -16.89
CA VAL A 161 0.99 7.82 -15.95
C VAL A 161 1.43 6.36 -16.07
N ALA A 162 1.65 5.89 -17.29
CA ALA A 162 2.15 4.53 -17.53
C ALA A 162 3.56 4.35 -16.97
N GLU A 163 4.44 5.34 -17.11
CA GLU A 163 5.78 5.33 -16.52
C GLU A 163 5.72 5.36 -14.99
N SER A 164 4.84 6.18 -14.41
CA SER A 164 4.62 6.24 -12.96
C SER A 164 4.12 4.90 -12.42
N LEU A 165 3.16 4.28 -13.09
CA LEU A 165 2.65 2.95 -12.72
C LEU A 165 3.75 1.86 -12.82
N ALA A 166 4.57 1.89 -13.86
CA ALA A 166 5.70 0.97 -14.01
C ALA A 166 6.74 1.17 -12.89
N LYS A 167 7.04 2.40 -12.53
CA LYS A 167 7.90 2.72 -11.39
C LYS A 167 7.30 2.23 -10.08
N TRP A 168 6.02 2.43 -9.86
CA TRP A 168 5.32 1.97 -8.67
C TRP A 168 5.36 0.46 -8.53
N THR A 169 5.03 -0.31 -9.58
CA THR A 169 5.02 -1.78 -9.54
C THR A 169 6.40 -2.39 -9.32
N THR A 170 7.46 -1.73 -9.77
CA THR A 170 8.83 -2.25 -9.68
C THR A 170 9.57 -1.79 -8.41
N ARG A 171 9.29 -0.58 -7.92
CA ARG A 171 10.03 0.04 -6.81
C ARG A 171 9.41 -0.17 -5.45
N SER A 172 8.07 -0.24 -5.38
CA SER A 172 7.37 -0.26 -4.10
C SER A 172 7.65 -1.54 -3.32
N ILE A 173 7.90 -1.38 -2.04
CA ILE A 173 8.04 -2.47 -1.07
C ILE A 173 6.64 -2.98 -0.71
N LYS A 174 6.54 -4.30 -0.49
CA LYS A 174 5.30 -4.90 -0.01
C LYS A 174 4.84 -4.22 1.27
N TYR A 175 3.54 -3.99 1.39
CA TYR A 175 2.95 -3.38 2.57
C TYR A 175 3.28 -4.18 3.85
N SER A 176 3.66 -3.46 4.89
CA SER A 176 3.82 -3.97 6.24
C SER A 176 3.30 -2.95 7.26
N ARG A 177 2.76 -3.42 8.38
CA ARG A 177 2.33 -2.55 9.49
C ARG A 177 3.52 -1.83 10.12
N THR A 178 4.69 -2.47 10.12
CA THR A 178 5.93 -1.89 10.66
C THR A 178 7.06 -2.10 9.66
N TYR A 179 7.81 -1.05 9.41
CA TYR A 179 9.06 -1.10 8.63
C TYR A 179 10.23 -0.77 9.54
N HIS A 180 11.36 -1.38 9.25
CA HIS A 180 12.61 -1.10 9.91
C HIS A 180 13.49 -0.23 8.99
N LEU A 181 13.85 0.98 9.41
CA LEU A 181 14.70 1.89 8.67
C LEU A 181 16.12 1.81 9.21
N THR A 182 17.10 1.48 8.36
CA THR A 182 18.51 1.45 8.74
C THR A 182 19.24 2.57 8.03
N PHE A 183 19.76 3.53 8.79
CA PHE A 183 20.60 4.60 8.26
C PHE A 183 22.08 4.26 8.48
N SER A 184 22.82 4.16 7.40
CA SER A 184 24.20 3.70 7.39
C SER A 184 25.13 4.76 6.87
N LEU A 185 26.20 5.06 7.62
CA LEU A 185 27.33 5.86 7.16
C LEU A 185 28.50 4.95 6.81
N PHE A 186 28.89 4.97 5.55
CA PHE A 186 30.03 4.18 5.05
C PHE A 186 31.14 5.11 4.58
N THR A 187 32.36 4.83 5.04
CA THR A 187 33.53 5.62 4.69
C THR A 187 34.70 4.72 4.25
N PRO A 188 35.43 5.07 3.20
CA PRO A 188 36.60 4.31 2.77
C PRO A 188 37.80 4.44 3.70
N THR A 189 37.72 5.29 4.70
CA THR A 189 38.79 5.60 5.66
C THR A 189 38.38 5.31 7.10
N ALA A 190 39.24 5.65 8.07
CA ALA A 190 38.93 5.58 9.50
C ALA A 190 38.06 6.75 9.99
N THR A 191 37.82 7.74 9.14
CA THR A 191 37.09 8.97 9.47
C THR A 191 36.04 9.29 8.40
N PRO A 192 34.89 9.84 8.79
CA PRO A 192 34.45 10.09 10.18
C PRO A 192 34.02 8.78 10.88
N SER A 193 34.28 8.67 12.17
CA SER A 193 33.91 7.50 12.99
C SER A 193 32.59 7.66 13.72
N SER A 194 31.99 8.86 13.68
CA SER A 194 30.68 9.18 14.26
C SER A 194 30.02 10.29 13.44
N TRP A 195 28.71 10.43 13.61
CA TRP A 195 27.88 11.42 12.92
C TRP A 195 26.69 11.85 13.78
N GLU A 196 26.22 13.07 13.60
CA GLU A 196 25.07 13.60 14.34
C GLU A 196 23.75 13.29 13.62
N ILE A 197 23.54 12.02 13.29
CA ILE A 197 22.38 11.59 12.51
C ILE A 197 21.07 11.73 13.29
N GLU A 198 21.07 11.50 14.61
CA GLU A 198 19.85 11.55 15.46
C GLU A 198 19.15 12.90 15.33
N LYS A 199 19.91 13.99 15.47
CA LYS A 199 19.37 15.34 15.31
C LYS A 199 18.83 15.59 13.91
N ALA A 200 19.56 15.17 12.86
CA ALA A 200 19.13 15.35 11.48
C ALA A 200 17.84 14.54 11.18
N LEU A 201 17.69 13.35 11.74
CA LEU A 201 16.49 12.54 11.64
C LEU A 201 15.32 13.17 12.40
N GLU A 202 15.55 13.69 13.60
CA GLU A 202 14.51 14.35 14.41
C GLU A 202 13.99 15.61 13.71
N ASP A 203 14.88 16.43 13.14
CA ASP A 203 14.52 17.71 12.51
C ASP A 203 13.85 17.51 11.13
N HIS A 204 14.25 16.49 10.34
CA HIS A 204 13.90 16.42 8.91
C HIS A 204 13.18 15.15 8.48
N MET A 205 13.28 14.03 9.20
CA MET A 205 12.61 12.77 8.85
C MET A 205 11.41 12.50 9.75
N LYS A 206 11.52 12.74 11.05
CA LYS A 206 10.48 12.43 12.05
C LYS A 206 9.11 13.03 11.72
N PRO A 207 8.98 14.30 11.29
CA PRO A 207 7.68 14.86 10.92
C PRO A 207 7.00 14.10 9.77
N LEU A 208 7.79 13.61 8.81
CA LEU A 208 7.28 12.76 7.74
C LEU A 208 6.82 11.40 8.27
N LEU A 209 7.63 10.74 9.11
CA LEU A 209 7.28 9.43 9.69
C LEU A 209 6.03 9.51 10.57
N GLU A 210 5.85 10.59 11.31
CA GLU A 210 4.64 10.85 12.09
C GLU A 210 3.40 10.99 11.19
N SER A 211 3.53 11.64 10.04
CA SER A 211 2.45 11.73 9.05
C SER A 211 2.04 10.38 8.47
N PHE A 212 2.94 9.40 8.48
CA PHE A 212 2.66 8.02 8.05
C PHE A 212 2.05 7.14 9.14
N SER A 213 1.98 7.59 10.40
CA SER A 213 1.55 6.77 11.54
C SER A 213 0.19 6.06 11.34
N PRO A 214 -0.81 6.63 10.63
CA PRO A 214 -2.06 5.92 10.33
C PRO A 214 -1.87 4.75 9.36
N ILE A 215 -0.79 4.77 8.56
CA ILE A 215 -0.54 3.79 7.49
C ILE A 215 0.42 2.71 7.99
N SER A 216 1.57 3.11 8.56
CA SER A 216 2.62 2.21 9.02
C SER A 216 3.46 2.84 10.12
N ASN A 217 4.00 2.00 11.00
CA ASN A 217 4.97 2.39 12.02
C ASN A 217 6.39 2.19 11.51
N PHE A 218 7.34 2.92 12.11
CA PHE A 218 8.75 2.81 11.74
C PHE A 218 9.61 2.63 12.98
N THR A 219 10.57 1.73 12.88
CA THR A 219 11.69 1.60 13.82
C THR A 219 12.96 2.04 13.11
N ILE A 220 13.88 2.68 13.83
CA ILE A 220 15.09 3.27 13.23
C ILE A 220 16.30 2.70 13.92
N ASP A 221 17.26 2.22 13.13
CA ASP A 221 18.62 1.89 13.55
C ASP A 221 19.64 2.71 12.75
N THR A 222 20.76 2.98 13.38
CA THR A 222 21.87 3.70 12.77
C THR A 222 23.17 2.93 12.90
N GLN A 223 24.02 2.97 11.87
CA GLN A 223 25.33 2.30 11.90
C GLN A 223 26.41 3.10 11.18
N VAL A 224 27.65 2.88 11.56
CA VAL A 224 28.84 3.43 10.90
C VAL A 224 29.77 2.29 10.52
N GLN A 225 30.18 2.23 9.25
CA GLN A 225 31.13 1.26 8.72
C GLN A 225 32.37 1.96 8.20
N LEU A 226 33.49 1.73 8.85
CA LEU A 226 34.79 2.25 8.44
C LEU A 226 35.46 1.30 7.44
N TYR A 227 36.36 1.86 6.61
CA TYR A 227 37.11 1.11 5.59
C TYR A 227 36.21 0.37 4.60
N ALA A 228 35.00 0.88 4.35
CA ALA A 228 34.05 0.31 3.42
C ALA A 228 34.49 0.57 1.97
N GLN A 229 34.72 -0.49 1.22
CA GLN A 229 35.03 -0.40 -0.20
C GLN A 229 33.78 -0.77 -1.01
N PRO A 230 33.36 0.08 -1.96
CA PRO A 230 32.22 -0.25 -2.81
C PRO A 230 32.56 -1.38 -3.78
N GLY A 231 31.56 -2.13 -4.21
CA GLY A 231 31.74 -3.23 -5.16
C GLY A 231 32.11 -2.77 -6.58
N VAL A 232 31.97 -1.46 -6.85
CA VAL A 232 32.32 -0.84 -8.13
C VAL A 232 33.25 0.35 -7.90
N SER A 233 34.31 0.48 -8.68
CA SER A 233 35.29 1.57 -8.61
C SER A 233 35.17 2.49 -9.83
N GLY A 234 35.41 3.78 -9.62
CA GLY A 234 35.46 4.80 -10.69
C GLY A 234 34.87 6.14 -10.24
N ALA A 235 35.26 7.22 -10.86
CA ALA A 235 34.75 8.56 -10.56
C ALA A 235 33.30 8.75 -11.04
N ILE A 236 32.90 8.01 -12.10
CA ILE A 236 31.54 8.04 -12.65
C ILE A 236 30.98 6.63 -12.64
N LEU A 237 29.89 6.44 -11.91
CA LEU A 237 29.17 5.18 -11.80
C LEU A 237 28.16 5.06 -12.94
N LYS A 238 28.20 3.97 -13.71
CA LYS A 238 27.22 3.71 -14.75
C LYS A 238 25.90 3.25 -14.13
N LYS A 239 24.79 3.63 -14.75
CA LYS A 239 23.44 3.27 -14.27
C LYS A 239 23.23 1.77 -14.07
N GLN A 240 23.81 0.93 -14.93
CA GLN A 240 23.72 -0.53 -14.82
C GLN A 240 24.48 -1.13 -13.62
N ASP A 241 25.49 -0.40 -13.11
CA ASP A 241 26.38 -0.87 -12.05
C ASP A 241 25.95 -0.36 -10.64
N LEU A 242 24.87 0.46 -10.57
CA LEU A 242 24.45 1.09 -9.31
C LEU A 242 24.04 0.08 -8.23
N SER A 243 23.44 -1.04 -8.59
CA SER A 243 23.11 -2.11 -7.64
C SER A 243 24.36 -2.83 -7.12
N ALA A 244 25.39 -2.96 -7.96
CA ALA A 244 26.66 -3.58 -7.61
C ALA A 244 27.56 -2.68 -6.74
N PHE A 245 27.19 -1.42 -6.56
CA PHE A 245 27.86 -0.52 -5.61
C PHE A 245 27.82 -1.05 -4.19
N ILE A 246 26.71 -1.69 -3.82
CA ILE A 246 26.54 -2.33 -2.53
C ILE A 246 27.37 -3.62 -2.50
N ASN A 247 28.46 -3.61 -1.74
CA ASN A 247 29.28 -4.78 -1.54
C ASN A 247 28.69 -5.68 -0.44
N ALA A 248 27.66 -6.44 -0.80
CA ALA A 248 26.90 -7.27 0.13
C ALA A 248 27.74 -8.37 0.81
N ALA A 249 28.94 -8.68 0.29
CA ALA A 249 29.83 -9.67 0.88
C ALA A 249 30.64 -9.10 2.05
N GLU A 250 30.93 -7.81 2.01
CA GLU A 250 31.79 -7.14 3.02
C GLU A 250 31.00 -6.18 3.91
N TRP A 251 29.86 -5.67 3.44
CA TRP A 251 29.08 -4.68 4.17
C TRP A 251 28.04 -5.36 5.05
N PRO A 252 28.18 -5.31 6.38
CA PRO A 252 27.22 -5.89 7.30
C PRO A 252 25.98 -4.98 7.35
N LEU A 253 25.06 -5.20 6.42
CA LEU A 253 23.76 -4.59 6.46
C LEU A 253 22.90 -5.41 7.42
N SER A 254 22.73 -4.91 8.64
CA SER A 254 22.05 -5.62 9.72
C SER A 254 20.62 -5.99 9.32
N PRO A 255 20.24 -7.27 9.32
CA PRO A 255 18.85 -7.65 9.18
C PRO A 255 18.05 -7.18 10.39
N SER A 256 16.80 -6.78 10.19
CA SER A 256 15.88 -6.46 11.29
C SER A 256 15.72 -7.66 12.23
N ILE A 257 15.96 -7.46 13.51
CA ILE A 257 15.77 -8.49 14.54
C ILE A 257 14.28 -8.84 14.68
N GLY A 258 13.39 -7.91 14.38
CA GLY A 258 11.94 -8.05 14.53
C GLY A 258 11.22 -8.78 13.39
N GLY A 259 11.92 -9.21 12.33
CA GLY A 259 11.32 -9.86 11.16
C GLY A 259 10.49 -8.91 10.27
N HIS A 260 10.54 -7.61 10.52
CA HIS A 260 9.89 -6.60 9.69
C HIS A 260 10.71 -6.30 8.43
N PRO A 261 10.08 -5.91 7.32
CA PRO A 261 10.81 -5.47 6.13
C PRO A 261 11.75 -4.30 6.44
N THR A 262 13.01 -4.43 6.03
CA THR A 262 14.04 -3.42 6.25
C THR A 262 14.20 -2.55 5.01
N ILE A 263 14.29 -1.24 5.21
CA ILE A 263 14.59 -0.25 4.19
C ILE A 263 15.94 0.37 4.56
N ASN A 264 16.92 0.26 3.66
CA ASN A 264 18.27 0.73 3.92
C ASN A 264 18.51 2.10 3.28
N PHE A 265 19.03 3.03 4.05
CA PHE A 265 19.48 4.33 3.59
C PHE A 265 20.97 4.46 3.87
N LEU A 266 21.74 4.59 2.80
CA LEU A 266 23.20 4.56 2.88
C LEU A 266 23.78 5.88 2.41
N ILE A 267 24.59 6.51 3.25
CA ILE A 267 25.48 7.61 2.90
C ILE A 267 26.88 7.06 2.74
N TYR A 268 27.48 7.25 1.57
CA TYR A 268 28.86 6.91 1.31
C TYR A 268 29.69 8.19 1.17
N ILE A 269 30.81 8.24 1.88
CA ILE A 269 31.72 9.38 1.79
C ILE A 269 32.67 9.20 0.60
N GLY A 270 32.57 10.12 -0.36
CA GLY A 270 33.42 10.08 -1.57
C GLY A 270 33.01 11.14 -2.60
N ASP A 271 33.80 11.26 -3.64
CA ASP A 271 33.63 12.24 -4.73
C ASP A 271 33.12 11.61 -6.02
N MET A 272 32.47 10.46 -5.94
CA MET A 272 31.91 9.76 -7.09
C MET A 272 30.56 10.38 -7.49
N SER A 273 30.25 10.32 -8.78
CA SER A 273 28.96 10.75 -9.34
C SER A 273 28.32 9.64 -10.19
N VAL A 274 27.03 9.75 -10.43
CA VAL A 274 26.28 8.84 -11.31
C VAL A 274 26.28 9.38 -12.74
N GLU A 275 26.32 8.50 -13.72
CA GLU A 275 26.21 8.83 -15.15
C GLU A 275 24.94 9.67 -15.42
N GLY A 276 25.13 10.84 -16.04
CA GLY A 276 24.06 11.82 -16.30
C GLY A 276 23.90 12.87 -15.19
N GLY A 277 24.79 12.88 -14.20
CA GLY A 277 24.80 13.83 -13.06
C GLY A 277 23.93 13.34 -11.90
N GLY A 278 24.32 13.77 -10.72
CA GLY A 278 23.68 13.37 -9.47
C GLY A 278 24.58 12.47 -8.63
N THR A 279 24.26 12.40 -7.35
CA THR A 279 25.02 11.65 -6.34
C THR A 279 24.13 10.70 -5.54
N SER A 280 22.89 10.50 -5.98
CA SER A 280 21.94 9.65 -5.28
C SER A 280 21.12 8.78 -6.23
N TRP A 281 20.75 7.60 -5.77
CA TRP A 281 19.83 6.71 -6.50
C TRP A 281 19.03 5.84 -5.54
N LEU A 282 17.94 5.29 -6.06
CA LEU A 282 17.08 4.37 -5.37
C LEU A 282 17.32 2.95 -5.92
N ILE A 283 17.48 1.98 -5.02
CA ILE A 283 17.52 0.56 -5.35
C ILE A 283 16.12 -0.02 -5.07
N PRO A 284 15.41 -0.52 -6.11
CA PRO A 284 14.06 -1.04 -5.97
C PRO A 284 13.94 -2.07 -4.84
N GLN A 285 12.90 -1.94 -4.02
CA GLN A 285 12.57 -2.84 -2.90
C GLN A 285 13.66 -3.01 -1.84
N TRP A 286 14.71 -2.20 -1.87
CA TRP A 286 15.83 -2.28 -0.93
C TRP A 286 16.04 -0.99 -0.15
N GLY A 287 16.14 0.15 -0.84
CA GLY A 287 16.42 1.42 -0.17
C GLY A 287 17.04 2.47 -1.07
N GLY A 288 17.82 3.38 -0.47
CA GLY A 288 18.45 4.49 -1.15
C GLY A 288 19.92 4.63 -0.85
N VAL A 289 20.66 5.19 -1.79
CA VAL A 289 22.10 5.47 -1.64
C VAL A 289 22.35 6.93 -2.01
N ILE A 290 23.20 7.56 -1.23
CA ILE A 290 23.71 8.92 -1.48
C ILE A 290 25.22 8.91 -1.33
N ILE A 291 25.92 9.54 -2.26
CA ILE A 291 27.34 9.83 -2.16
C ILE A 291 27.49 11.31 -1.86
N GLN A 292 28.27 11.65 -0.84
CA GLN A 292 28.60 13.03 -0.51
C GLN A 292 30.05 13.12 0.00
N PRO A 293 30.72 14.29 -0.18
CA PRO A 293 32.14 14.42 0.16
C PRO A 293 32.38 14.39 1.67
N ASP A 294 31.42 14.85 2.48
CA ASP A 294 31.52 14.95 3.94
C ASP A 294 30.15 14.84 4.62
N ILE A 295 30.13 14.89 5.95
CA ILE A 295 28.92 14.81 6.77
C ILE A 295 28.60 16.11 7.52
N THR A 296 29.12 17.24 7.08
CA THR A 296 28.91 18.54 7.75
C THR A 296 27.46 19.02 7.66
N ASP A 297 26.79 18.71 6.55
CA ASP A 297 25.35 18.95 6.38
C ASP A 297 24.64 17.68 5.93
N LEU A 298 23.87 17.09 6.83
CA LEU A 298 23.05 15.89 6.57
C LEU A 298 21.65 16.21 6.02
N ARG A 299 21.21 17.48 6.08
CA ARG A 299 19.87 17.87 5.66
C ARG A 299 19.54 17.49 4.21
N PRO A 300 20.38 17.77 3.20
CA PRO A 300 20.08 17.37 1.82
C PRO A 300 19.94 15.85 1.65
N ALA A 301 20.77 15.08 2.38
CA ALA A 301 20.70 13.62 2.36
C ALA A 301 19.40 13.12 2.96
N ILE A 302 19.00 13.61 4.13
CA ILE A 302 17.76 13.18 4.79
C ILE A 302 16.52 13.57 3.97
N LEU A 303 16.49 14.75 3.36
CA LEU A 303 15.39 15.14 2.46
C LEU A 303 15.33 14.25 1.21
N THR A 304 16.47 13.84 0.66
CA THR A 304 16.51 12.89 -0.45
C THR A 304 16.00 11.51 -0.01
N PHE A 305 16.41 11.01 1.14
CA PHE A 305 15.90 9.77 1.71
C PHE A 305 14.40 9.82 2.00
N SER A 306 13.89 10.98 2.45
CA SER A 306 12.45 11.20 2.62
C SER A 306 11.68 10.98 1.31
N ASN A 307 12.17 11.55 0.20
CA ASN A 307 11.57 11.35 -1.11
C ASN A 307 11.72 9.90 -1.63
N GLN A 308 12.86 9.28 -1.37
CA GLN A 308 13.08 7.87 -1.70
C GLN A 308 12.17 6.95 -0.88
N LEU A 309 11.99 7.22 0.42
CA LEU A 309 11.05 6.50 1.28
C LEU A 309 9.62 6.58 0.74
N MET A 310 9.16 7.78 0.37
CA MET A 310 7.84 7.97 -0.23
C MET A 310 7.66 7.10 -1.48
N SER A 311 8.67 7.08 -2.37
CA SER A 311 8.65 6.24 -3.57
C SER A 311 8.66 4.74 -3.27
N LEU A 312 9.45 4.30 -2.28
CA LEU A 312 9.52 2.90 -1.83
C LEU A 312 8.22 2.44 -1.17
N LEU A 313 7.54 3.33 -0.45
CA LEU A 313 6.23 3.05 0.13
C LEU A 313 5.11 3.08 -0.92
N GLY A 314 5.40 3.51 -2.15
CA GLY A 314 4.44 3.52 -3.25
C GLY A 314 3.52 4.73 -3.25
N ALA A 315 3.91 5.85 -2.63
CA ALA A 315 3.20 7.11 -2.74
C ALA A 315 3.38 7.70 -4.15
N PRO A 316 2.37 8.37 -4.73
CA PRO A 316 2.49 9.02 -6.02
C PRO A 316 3.59 10.09 -6.03
N SER A 317 4.15 10.38 -7.19
CA SER A 317 5.29 11.27 -7.32
C SER A 317 4.89 12.75 -7.28
N SER A 318 3.70 13.06 -7.76
CA SER A 318 3.14 14.41 -7.83
C SER A 318 2.22 14.68 -6.65
N HIS A 319 2.00 15.93 -6.30
CA HIS A 319 0.99 16.45 -5.37
C HIS A 319 1.49 16.84 -3.98
N SER A 320 0.58 17.46 -3.22
CA SER A 320 0.81 17.83 -1.82
C SER A 320 0.97 16.58 -0.95
N LEU A 321 1.70 16.72 0.15
CA LEU A 321 1.94 15.62 1.09
C LEU A 321 0.63 14.95 1.58
N PRO A 322 -0.42 15.69 1.99
CA PRO A 322 -1.68 15.08 2.40
C PRO A 322 -2.35 14.25 1.29
N LEU A 323 -2.36 14.74 0.05
CA LEU A 323 -2.93 13.99 -1.08
C LEU A 323 -2.16 12.70 -1.35
N ARG A 324 -0.82 12.74 -1.28
CA ARG A 324 0.02 11.55 -1.44
C ARG A 324 -0.27 10.50 -0.37
N LEU A 325 -0.45 10.93 0.88
CA LEU A 325 -0.80 10.04 2.00
C LEU A 325 -2.20 9.45 1.84
N ASN A 326 -3.19 10.28 1.48
CA ASN A 326 -4.56 9.83 1.27
C ASN A 326 -4.67 8.85 0.09
N THR A 327 -3.96 9.12 -1.02
CA THR A 327 -3.83 8.15 -2.13
C THR A 327 -3.24 6.84 -1.64
N LEU A 328 -2.18 6.90 -0.84
CA LEU A 328 -1.54 5.70 -0.30
C LEU A 328 -2.50 4.90 0.60
N ILE A 329 -3.28 5.56 1.46
CA ILE A 329 -4.33 4.93 2.28
C ILE A 329 -5.32 4.18 1.39
N ARG A 330 -5.85 4.82 0.35
CA ARG A 330 -6.84 4.21 -0.56
C ARG A 330 -6.28 3.03 -1.35
N VAL A 331 -5.09 3.19 -1.92
CA VAL A 331 -4.41 2.13 -2.66
C VAL A 331 -4.08 0.93 -1.75
N ARG A 332 -3.63 1.18 -0.52
CA ARG A 332 -3.36 0.11 0.45
C ARG A 332 -4.63 -0.58 0.94
N SER A 333 -5.70 0.17 1.20
CA SER A 333 -7.02 -0.38 1.54
C SER A 333 -7.52 -1.31 0.44
N ALA A 334 -7.46 -0.88 -0.83
CA ALA A 334 -7.81 -1.70 -1.99
C ALA A 334 -6.97 -2.98 -2.05
N GLY A 335 -5.64 -2.85 -1.96
CA GLY A 335 -4.73 -3.99 -2.05
C GLY A 335 -4.96 -5.03 -0.94
N LEU A 336 -5.17 -4.60 0.30
CA LEU A 336 -5.43 -5.47 1.44
C LEU A 336 -6.80 -6.15 1.34
N LEU A 337 -7.84 -5.41 0.95
CA LEU A 337 -9.18 -5.95 0.72
C LEU A 337 -9.16 -7.06 -0.35
N LEU A 338 -8.50 -6.80 -1.48
CA LEU A 338 -8.38 -7.77 -2.56
C LEU A 338 -7.55 -9.00 -2.16
N LYS A 339 -6.48 -8.79 -1.40
CA LYS A 339 -5.64 -9.88 -0.88
C LYS A 339 -6.42 -10.76 0.09
N ALA A 340 -7.13 -10.17 1.06
CA ALA A 340 -7.97 -10.91 2.00
C ALA A 340 -9.09 -11.70 1.28
N SER A 341 -9.75 -11.07 0.31
CA SER A 341 -10.78 -11.70 -0.53
C SER A 341 -10.22 -12.89 -1.32
N GLY A 342 -9.04 -12.71 -1.93
CA GLY A 342 -8.33 -13.77 -2.67
C GLY A 342 -7.91 -14.93 -1.79
N THR A 343 -7.44 -14.67 -0.56
CA THR A 343 -7.09 -15.69 0.43
C THR A 343 -8.33 -16.48 0.86
N MET A 344 -9.45 -15.80 1.10
CA MET A 344 -10.74 -16.48 1.38
C MET A 344 -11.21 -17.36 0.22
N GLY A 345 -11.01 -16.90 -1.00
CA GLY A 345 -11.28 -17.71 -2.20
C GLY A 345 -10.41 -18.96 -2.29
N SER A 346 -9.14 -18.83 -1.95
CA SER A 346 -8.20 -19.95 -1.93
C SER A 346 -8.54 -20.96 -0.85
N LEU A 347 -8.93 -20.48 0.36
CA LEU A 347 -9.42 -21.34 1.43
C LEU A 347 -10.69 -22.08 1.02
N ALA A 348 -11.64 -21.39 0.38
CA ALA A 348 -12.87 -22.01 -0.12
C ALA A 348 -12.62 -23.08 -1.19
N ARG A 349 -11.64 -22.86 -2.09
CA ARG A 349 -11.23 -23.89 -3.07
C ARG A 349 -10.56 -25.08 -2.41
N LEU A 350 -9.71 -24.84 -1.42
CA LEU A 350 -9.04 -25.90 -0.65
C LEU A 350 -10.03 -26.81 0.06
N THR A 351 -11.04 -26.24 0.74
CA THR A 351 -12.07 -27.04 1.45
C THR A 351 -12.97 -27.85 0.51
N VAL A 352 -13.18 -27.38 -0.72
CA VAL A 352 -13.90 -28.14 -1.75
C VAL A 352 -13.06 -29.25 -2.35
N ALA A 353 -11.77 -28.99 -2.58
CA ALA A 353 -10.85 -29.96 -3.17
C ALA A 353 -10.48 -31.09 -2.20
N LEU A 354 -10.48 -30.83 -0.89
CA LEU A 354 -10.13 -31.77 0.17
C LEU A 354 -11.28 -31.91 1.18
N PRO A 355 -12.37 -32.67 0.85
CA PRO A 355 -13.53 -32.79 1.73
C PRO A 355 -13.24 -33.47 3.08
N SER A 356 -12.16 -34.25 3.14
CA SER A 356 -11.70 -34.95 4.36
C SER A 356 -10.89 -34.09 5.31
N ILE A 357 -10.54 -32.85 4.90
CA ILE A 357 -9.72 -31.98 5.76
C ILE A 357 -10.53 -31.54 7.00
N SER A 358 -9.97 -31.76 8.17
CA SER A 358 -10.56 -31.28 9.42
C SER A 358 -10.35 -29.78 9.53
N ILE A 359 -11.43 -29.02 9.68
CA ILE A 359 -11.39 -27.56 9.83
C ILE A 359 -11.48 -27.24 11.32
N PRO A 360 -10.40 -26.73 11.95
CA PRO A 360 -10.41 -26.31 13.34
C PRO A 360 -11.36 -25.13 13.59
N GLN A 361 -11.83 -24.97 14.82
CA GLN A 361 -12.68 -23.84 15.21
C GLN A 361 -11.95 -22.50 15.01
N SER A 362 -10.65 -22.45 15.25
CA SER A 362 -9.82 -21.25 15.00
C SER A 362 -9.89 -20.75 13.55
N VAL A 363 -10.00 -21.66 12.58
CA VAL A 363 -10.19 -21.32 11.17
C VAL A 363 -11.59 -20.77 10.92
N ALA A 364 -12.63 -21.38 11.51
CA ALA A 364 -14.00 -20.89 11.38
C ALA A 364 -14.15 -19.48 11.96
N ASP A 365 -13.57 -19.23 13.14
CA ASP A 365 -13.55 -17.93 13.79
C ASP A 365 -12.76 -16.90 12.98
N GLY A 366 -11.61 -17.29 12.43
CA GLY A 366 -10.80 -16.45 11.54
C GLY A 366 -11.56 -16.06 10.26
N VAL A 367 -12.28 -17.01 9.64
CA VAL A 367 -13.15 -16.73 8.49
C VAL A 367 -14.26 -15.75 8.85
N ALA A 368 -14.94 -15.94 10.00
CA ALA A 368 -16.01 -15.05 10.44
C ALA A 368 -15.47 -13.62 10.66
N THR A 369 -14.33 -13.48 11.34
CA THR A 369 -13.64 -12.20 11.55
C THR A 369 -13.27 -11.55 10.21
N THR A 370 -12.69 -12.32 9.30
CA THR A 370 -12.33 -11.82 7.96
C THR A 370 -13.54 -11.26 7.23
N LEU A 371 -14.64 -12.03 7.15
CA LEU A 371 -15.84 -11.63 6.42
C LEU A 371 -16.50 -10.38 7.02
N PHE A 372 -16.52 -10.26 8.34
CA PHE A 372 -17.03 -9.09 9.03
C PHE A 372 -16.23 -7.84 8.70
N HIS A 373 -14.91 -7.91 8.80
CA HIS A 373 -14.03 -6.77 8.53
C HIS A 373 -13.91 -6.45 7.04
N LEU A 374 -14.04 -7.44 6.14
CA LEU A 374 -14.17 -7.18 4.70
C LEU A 374 -15.41 -6.32 4.38
N GLY A 375 -16.57 -6.62 5.05
CA GLY A 375 -17.77 -5.79 4.91
C GLY A 375 -17.51 -4.34 5.30
N LYS A 376 -16.97 -4.13 6.50
CA LYS A 376 -16.62 -2.78 6.98
C LYS A 376 -15.57 -2.07 6.11
N ALA A 377 -14.56 -2.81 5.64
CA ALA A 377 -13.56 -2.26 4.75
C ALA A 377 -14.16 -1.81 3.41
N CYS A 378 -15.11 -2.60 2.86
CA CYS A 378 -15.80 -2.26 1.63
C CYS A 378 -16.65 -0.97 1.76
N ASP A 379 -17.33 -0.81 2.89
CA ASP A 379 -18.18 0.36 3.16
C ASP A 379 -17.33 1.61 3.47
N GLY A 380 -16.15 1.45 4.05
CA GLY A 380 -15.24 2.54 4.47
C GLY A 380 -14.07 2.78 3.51
N LEU A 381 -14.10 2.27 2.27
CA LEU A 381 -13.03 2.50 1.29
C LEU A 381 -12.83 3.99 1.05
N GLY A 382 -11.62 4.45 1.27
CA GLY A 382 -11.25 5.85 1.08
C GLY A 382 -10.65 6.51 2.31
N GLY A 383 -10.98 6.04 3.52
CA GLY A 383 -10.52 6.58 4.78
C GLY A 383 -9.64 5.62 5.60
N ILE A 384 -9.16 6.12 6.74
CA ILE A 384 -8.31 5.36 7.68
C ILE A 384 -9.07 4.16 8.26
N GLU A 385 -10.37 4.29 8.54
CA GLU A 385 -11.19 3.20 9.06
C GLU A 385 -11.26 2.01 8.08
N GLY A 386 -11.40 2.30 6.79
CA GLY A 386 -11.36 1.28 5.73
C GLY A 386 -10.04 0.55 5.67
N LEU A 387 -8.91 1.29 5.81
CA LEU A 387 -7.57 0.70 5.86
C LEU A 387 -7.40 -0.23 7.06
N GLU A 388 -7.84 0.18 8.26
CA GLU A 388 -7.72 -0.63 9.47
C GLU A 388 -8.56 -1.90 9.38
N ASN A 389 -9.81 -1.80 8.90
CA ASN A 389 -10.65 -2.98 8.69
C ASN A 389 -10.08 -3.92 7.62
N ALA A 390 -9.53 -3.40 6.52
CA ALA A 390 -8.87 -4.20 5.49
C ALA A 390 -7.63 -4.92 6.03
N ARG A 391 -6.87 -4.28 6.93
CA ARG A 391 -5.72 -4.84 7.62
C ARG A 391 -6.10 -6.01 8.52
N ILE A 392 -7.13 -5.82 9.37
CA ILE A 392 -7.63 -6.88 10.27
C ILE A 392 -8.16 -8.05 9.45
N ALA A 393 -8.88 -7.78 8.36
CA ALA A 393 -9.39 -8.81 7.47
C ALA A 393 -8.26 -9.63 6.84
N GLU A 394 -7.22 -8.98 6.37
CA GLU A 394 -6.07 -9.65 5.74
C GLU A 394 -5.30 -10.51 6.74
N GLU A 395 -5.02 -9.98 7.92
CA GLU A 395 -4.33 -10.73 8.99
C GLU A 395 -5.13 -11.96 9.45
N ALA A 396 -6.44 -11.80 9.64
CA ALA A 396 -7.33 -12.89 10.01
C ALA A 396 -7.43 -13.96 8.90
N ALA A 397 -7.48 -13.52 7.63
CA ALA A 397 -7.50 -14.40 6.47
C ALA A 397 -6.22 -15.24 6.36
N GLU A 398 -5.05 -14.60 6.52
CA GLU A 398 -3.76 -15.31 6.49
C GLU A 398 -3.63 -16.30 7.64
N LYS A 399 -3.97 -15.92 8.87
CA LYS A 399 -3.98 -16.82 10.03
C LYS A 399 -4.89 -18.03 9.81
N ALA A 400 -6.07 -17.82 9.25
CA ALA A 400 -7.00 -18.92 8.97
C ALA A 400 -6.49 -19.85 7.86
N PHE A 401 -5.89 -19.29 6.80
CA PHE A 401 -5.39 -20.07 5.67
C PHE A 401 -4.14 -20.87 6.03
N PHE A 402 -3.22 -20.29 6.83
CA PHE A 402 -1.97 -20.93 7.25
C PHE A 402 -2.07 -21.61 8.63
N GLU A 403 -3.26 -21.99 9.07
CA GLU A 403 -3.43 -22.72 10.32
C GLU A 403 -2.61 -24.02 10.29
N LYS A 404 -1.71 -24.16 11.28
CA LYS A 404 -0.69 -25.24 11.30
C LYS A 404 -1.28 -26.63 11.17
N SER A 405 -2.42 -26.90 11.82
CA SER A 405 -3.08 -28.19 11.78
C SER A 405 -3.68 -28.51 10.41
N MET A 406 -4.18 -27.52 9.69
CA MET A 406 -4.66 -27.68 8.31
C MET A 406 -3.50 -27.87 7.33
N VAL A 407 -2.45 -27.05 7.43
CA VAL A 407 -1.25 -27.15 6.58
C VAL A 407 -0.64 -28.54 6.72
N GLY A 408 -0.54 -29.08 7.95
CA GLY A 408 -0.04 -30.42 8.19
C GLY A 408 -0.86 -31.51 7.48
N GLN A 409 -2.18 -31.36 7.39
CA GLN A 409 -3.06 -32.32 6.70
C GLN A 409 -2.92 -32.27 5.16
N VAL A 410 -2.57 -31.12 4.58
CA VAL A 410 -2.30 -30.98 3.14
C VAL A 410 -1.03 -31.74 2.73
N TYR A 411 -0.02 -31.75 3.59
CA TYR A 411 1.24 -32.48 3.33
C TYR A 411 1.13 -33.99 3.62
N PHE A 412 0.21 -34.41 4.52
CA PHE A 412 -0.05 -35.81 4.87
C PHE A 412 -1.52 -36.18 4.67
N PRO A 413 -1.97 -36.35 3.42
CA PRO A 413 -3.33 -36.82 3.15
C PRO A 413 -3.55 -38.21 3.75
N ASP A 414 -4.83 -38.54 3.99
CA ASP A 414 -5.23 -39.78 4.66
C ASP A 414 -4.68 -41.05 3.98
N GLU A 415 -4.45 -41.02 2.69
CA GLU A 415 -3.83 -42.11 1.92
C GLU A 415 -2.41 -42.44 2.39
N HIS A 416 -1.63 -41.42 2.80
CA HIS A 416 -0.29 -41.62 3.33
C HIS A 416 -0.27 -42.06 4.78
N LYS A 417 -1.33 -41.80 5.55
CA LYS A 417 -1.45 -42.25 6.95
C LYS A 417 -1.41 -43.79 7.01
N VAL A 418 -2.13 -44.45 6.11
CA VAL A 418 -2.10 -45.95 6.04
C VAL A 418 -0.70 -46.45 5.76
N ALA A 419 0.02 -45.84 4.83
CA ALA A 419 1.39 -46.22 4.49
C ALA A 419 2.39 -46.07 5.66
N VAL A 420 2.18 -45.03 6.50
CA VAL A 420 3.06 -44.77 7.67
C VAL A 420 2.66 -45.61 8.86
N TYR A 421 1.36 -45.75 9.16
CA TYR A 421 0.89 -46.43 10.37
C TYR A 421 0.84 -47.96 10.22
N LEU A 422 0.63 -48.52 9.02
CA LEU A 422 0.56 -49.97 8.82
C LEU A 422 1.85 -50.69 9.22
N PRO A 423 3.05 -50.22 8.87
CA PRO A 423 4.30 -50.80 9.32
C PRO A 423 4.52 -50.72 10.83
N LEU A 424 4.01 -49.65 11.48
CA LEU A 424 4.11 -49.47 12.93
C LEU A 424 3.12 -50.34 13.70
N LEU A 425 1.93 -50.59 13.15
CA LEU A 425 0.90 -51.45 13.75
C LEU A 425 1.16 -52.94 13.51
N GLY A 426 1.92 -53.29 12.47
CA GLY A 426 2.20 -54.67 12.10
C GLY A 426 2.80 -55.50 13.25
N PRO A 427 3.90 -55.08 13.89
CA PRO A 427 4.54 -55.80 14.99
C PRO A 427 3.64 -56.01 16.21
N VAL A 428 2.68 -55.14 16.45
CA VAL A 428 1.75 -55.21 17.59
C VAL A 428 0.45 -55.91 17.20
N GLY A 429 -0.11 -55.58 16.04
CA GLY A 429 -1.41 -56.10 15.57
C GLY A 429 -1.36 -57.57 15.23
N VAL A 430 -0.29 -58.05 14.59
CA VAL A 430 -0.20 -59.49 14.21
C VAL A 430 -0.17 -60.43 15.41
N PRO A 431 0.63 -60.21 16.46
CA PRO A 431 0.55 -61.05 17.66
C PRO A 431 -0.79 -61.01 18.37
N LEU A 432 -1.44 -59.84 18.42
CA LEU A 432 -2.77 -59.68 19.02
C LEU A 432 -3.85 -60.50 18.28
N VAL A 433 -3.91 -60.37 16.96
CA VAL A 433 -4.86 -61.15 16.12
C VAL A 433 -4.57 -62.66 16.23
N MET A 434 -3.32 -63.09 16.23
CA MET A 434 -2.94 -64.49 16.41
C MET A 434 -3.33 -64.99 17.82
N GLY A 435 -3.19 -64.18 18.85
CA GLY A 435 -3.62 -64.48 20.20
C GLY A 435 -5.12 -64.71 20.29
N VAL A 436 -5.91 -63.77 19.73
CA VAL A 436 -7.38 -63.88 19.67
C VAL A 436 -7.82 -65.13 18.89
N VAL A 437 -7.18 -65.41 17.76
CA VAL A 437 -7.49 -66.61 16.95
C VAL A 437 -7.17 -67.92 17.74
N LYS A 438 -6.07 -67.94 18.50
CA LYS A 438 -5.76 -69.09 19.38
C LYS A 438 -6.81 -69.27 20.50
N GLU A 439 -7.18 -68.22 21.17
CA GLU A 439 -8.19 -68.26 22.22
C GLU A 439 -9.56 -68.70 21.69
N VAL A 440 -9.99 -68.15 20.55
CA VAL A 440 -11.25 -68.56 19.92
C VAL A 440 -11.22 -70.04 19.51
N LYS A 441 -10.11 -70.54 18.97
CA LYS A 441 -9.93 -71.96 18.67
C LYS A 441 -9.96 -72.82 19.91
N ALA A 442 -9.27 -72.42 20.99
CA ALA A 442 -9.27 -73.12 22.28
C ALA A 442 -10.66 -73.14 22.90
N TRP A 443 -11.38 -72.03 22.87
CA TRP A 443 -12.79 -71.96 23.36
C TRP A 443 -13.75 -72.86 22.56
N ARG A 444 -13.64 -72.87 21.23
CA ARG A 444 -14.42 -73.79 20.36
C ARG A 444 -14.10 -75.27 20.63
N LYS A 445 -12.85 -75.64 20.93
CA LYS A 445 -12.43 -76.97 21.30
C LYS A 445 -13.00 -77.41 22.65
N ARG A 446 -12.97 -76.51 23.65
CA ARG A 446 -13.58 -76.74 24.97
C ARG A 446 -15.13 -76.92 24.88
N ARG A 447 -15.79 -76.20 23.95
CA ARG A 447 -17.24 -76.32 23.77
C ARG A 447 -17.66 -77.58 23.01
N ARG A 448 -16.77 -78.24 22.27
CA ARG A 448 -17.03 -79.48 21.53
C ARG A 448 -16.71 -80.77 22.36
N GLY A 449 -16.31 -80.61 23.64
CA GLY A 449 -16.05 -81.74 24.48
C GLY A 449 -14.83 -82.60 24.11
N LEU A 450 -13.86 -82.03 23.37
CA LEU A 450 -12.56 -82.63 23.01
C LEU A 450 -11.46 -81.97 23.81
#